data_4d324d62a2a502e9eb0b45c817cfd580
#
_entry.id   4d324d62a2a502e9eb0b45c817cfd580
#
_cell.length_a   1.000
_cell.length_b   1.000
_cell.length_c   1.000
_cell.angle_alpha   90.00
_cell.angle_beta   90.00
_cell.angle_gamma   90.00
#
_symmetry.space_group_name_H-M   'P 1'
#
loop_
_entity.id
_entity.type
_entity.pdbx_description
1 polymer ?
#
loop_
_entity_poly.entity_id
_entity_poly.type
_entity_poly.pdbx_seq_one_letter_code
_entity_poly.pdbx_strand_id
1 'polypeptide(L)'
;MIHCWEAMHSCFLDRLAMQTRQTALFEQTDFDYDLNRLEGRLSQLPGASIVEKAMAEVRYYYAGCEVEFSAFQADFTPWNMFEEGGELFVFDWEYARLTYPPRLDYFHFRIQTAIFEQHLPADVICAGFEADGNRLNGIYGDYRFSLKCYLLAVMSLYVNRESGTISRDTYNRLAFWVKMLEQLENSDL
;
A
#
# COMPACT_ATOMS: atom_id res chain seq x y z
N MET A 1 -15.60 -12.61 -13.36
CA MET A 1 -14.37 -12.36 -12.59
C MET A 1 -14.00 -10.90 -12.79
N ILE A 2 -13.77 -10.15 -11.73
CA ILE A 2 -13.57 -8.69 -11.77
C ILE A 2 -12.08 -8.43 -12.02
N HIS A 3 -11.71 -8.07 -13.25
CA HIS A 3 -10.30 -7.85 -13.62
C HIS A 3 -9.92 -6.37 -13.80
N CYS A 4 -10.92 -5.48 -13.83
CA CYS A 4 -10.72 -4.05 -14.04
C CYS A 4 -11.22 -3.24 -12.84
N TRP A 5 -10.53 -2.12 -12.56
CA TRP A 5 -11.02 -1.15 -11.57
C TRP A 5 -12.27 -0.44 -12.09
N GLU A 6 -13.35 -0.48 -11.32
CA GLU A 6 -14.65 0.11 -11.65
C GLU A 6 -15.15 1.02 -10.53
N ALA A 7 -16.24 1.75 -10.79
CA ALA A 7 -16.84 2.66 -9.82
C ALA A 7 -17.24 1.97 -8.50
N MET A 8 -17.67 0.71 -8.55
CA MET A 8 -18.05 -0.06 -7.36
C MET A 8 -16.90 -0.26 -6.38
N HIS A 9 -15.67 -0.45 -6.88
CA HIS A 9 -14.47 -0.56 -6.03
C HIS A 9 -14.19 0.76 -5.30
N SER A 10 -14.29 1.90 -6.02
CA SER A 10 -14.14 3.22 -5.41
C SER A 10 -15.21 3.45 -4.33
N CYS A 11 -16.48 3.16 -4.65
CA CYS A 11 -17.58 3.27 -3.68
C CYS A 11 -17.38 2.39 -2.45
N PHE A 12 -16.85 1.17 -2.63
CA PHE A 12 -16.54 0.28 -1.50
C PHE A 12 -15.45 0.87 -0.62
N LEU A 13 -14.32 1.31 -1.20
CA LEU A 13 -13.22 1.90 -0.42
C LEU A 13 -13.61 3.22 0.25
N ASP A 14 -14.46 4.03 -0.40
CA ASP A 14 -14.98 5.26 0.22
C ASP A 14 -15.86 4.95 1.43
N ARG A 15 -16.74 3.94 1.33
CA ARG A 15 -17.55 3.47 2.47
C ARG A 15 -16.67 2.87 3.57
N LEU A 16 -15.69 2.05 3.21
CA LEU A 16 -14.75 1.46 4.17
C LEU A 16 -14.01 2.56 4.94
N ALA A 17 -13.40 3.50 4.22
CA ALA A 17 -12.69 4.61 4.84
C ALA A 17 -13.59 5.46 5.74
N MET A 18 -14.81 5.77 5.29
CA MET A 18 -15.76 6.56 6.08
C MET A 18 -16.25 5.86 7.34
N GLN A 19 -16.55 4.55 7.25
CA GLN A 19 -17.12 3.78 8.37
C GLN A 19 -16.08 3.39 9.41
N THR A 20 -14.80 3.28 9.01
CA THR A 20 -13.70 2.88 9.90
C THR A 20 -12.78 4.03 10.27
N ARG A 21 -13.16 5.27 9.90
CA ARG A 21 -12.38 6.48 10.16
C ARG A 21 -12.06 6.65 11.63
N GLN A 22 -10.79 6.88 11.93
CA GLN A 22 -10.26 7.16 13.26
C GLN A 22 -9.25 8.30 13.17
N THR A 23 -9.32 9.24 14.12
CA THR A 23 -8.29 10.27 14.29
C THR A 23 -7.34 9.81 15.39
N ALA A 24 -6.05 9.76 15.09
CA ALA A 24 -5.03 9.31 16.02
C ALA A 24 -3.68 10.01 15.75
N LEU A 25 -2.79 9.99 16.73
CA LEU A 25 -1.39 10.25 16.51
C LEU A 25 -0.78 9.07 15.74
N PHE A 26 0.12 9.35 14.82
CA PHE A 26 0.76 8.33 13.98
C PHE A 26 1.41 7.21 14.81
N GLU A 27 2.09 7.57 15.89
CA GLU A 27 2.78 6.64 16.79
C GLU A 27 1.83 5.66 17.53
N GLN A 28 0.52 5.86 17.42
CA GLN A 28 -0.51 5.01 18.03
C GLN A 28 -1.20 4.10 17.01
N THR A 29 -0.74 4.11 15.75
CA THR A 29 -1.40 3.39 14.64
C THR A 29 -0.80 2.01 14.38
N ASP A 30 -1.60 1.14 13.76
CA ASP A 30 -1.10 -0.14 13.22
C ASP A 30 -0.02 0.09 12.17
N PHE A 31 -0.10 1.21 11.42
CA PHE A 31 0.87 1.52 10.38
C PHE A 31 2.26 1.79 10.97
N ASP A 32 2.37 2.64 12.00
CA ASP A 32 3.65 2.87 12.67
C ASP A 32 4.16 1.59 13.36
N TYR A 33 3.28 0.84 14.00
CA TYR A 33 3.64 -0.45 14.59
C TYR A 33 4.26 -1.41 13.56
N ASP A 34 3.66 -1.54 12.39
CA ASP A 34 4.17 -2.40 11.33
C ASP A 34 5.47 -1.84 10.71
N LEU A 35 5.63 -0.51 10.60
CA LEU A 35 6.89 0.12 10.19
C LEU A 35 8.02 -0.13 11.19
N ASN A 36 7.76 -0.07 12.50
CA ASN A 36 8.77 -0.39 13.52
C ASN A 36 9.26 -1.83 13.40
N ARG A 37 8.38 -2.76 13.05
CA ARG A 37 8.76 -4.16 12.77
C ARG A 37 9.58 -4.30 11.49
N LEU A 38 9.23 -3.56 10.44
CA LEU A 38 10.00 -3.52 9.20
C LEU A 38 11.41 -2.96 9.44
N GLU A 39 11.52 -1.89 10.24
CA GLU A 39 12.78 -1.28 10.63
C GLU A 39 13.72 -2.28 11.33
N GLY A 40 13.20 -3.07 12.24
CA GLY A 40 13.95 -4.14 12.91
C GLY A 40 14.49 -5.23 11.96
N ARG A 41 14.07 -5.21 10.69
CA ARG A 41 14.46 -6.19 9.67
C ARG A 41 15.21 -5.57 8.48
N LEU A 42 15.54 -4.28 8.51
CA LEU A 42 16.18 -3.54 7.40
C LEU A 42 17.43 -4.23 6.87
N SER A 43 18.27 -4.77 7.74
CA SER A 43 19.50 -5.48 7.33
C SER A 43 19.27 -6.72 6.45
N GLN A 44 18.05 -7.22 6.37
CA GLN A 44 17.66 -8.36 5.56
C GLN A 44 16.99 -7.96 4.23
N LEU A 45 16.71 -6.66 4.04
CA LEU A 45 15.95 -6.17 2.88
C LEU A 45 16.89 -5.83 1.71
N PRO A 46 16.44 -6.05 0.47
CA PRO A 46 17.05 -5.38 -0.67
C PRO A 46 16.85 -3.86 -0.53
N GLY A 47 17.84 -3.06 -0.91
CA GLY A 47 17.72 -1.61 -0.90
C GLY A 47 17.39 -0.99 0.48
N ALA A 48 17.94 -1.52 1.57
CA ALA A 48 17.65 -1.08 2.93
C ALA A 48 17.69 0.44 3.12
N SER A 49 18.65 1.13 2.49
CA SER A 49 18.80 2.59 2.61
C SER A 49 17.64 3.39 2.03
N ILE A 50 17.06 2.95 0.92
CA ILE A 50 15.91 3.63 0.33
C ILE A 50 14.63 3.37 1.13
N VAL A 51 14.47 2.17 1.68
CA VAL A 51 13.37 1.83 2.57
C VAL A 51 13.45 2.67 3.85
N GLU A 52 14.64 2.77 4.45
CA GLU A 52 14.89 3.60 5.65
C GLU A 52 14.57 5.07 5.37
N LYS A 53 15.02 5.63 4.23
CA LYS A 53 14.70 6.99 3.81
C LYS A 53 13.19 7.19 3.68
N ALA A 54 12.50 6.31 2.96
CA ALA A 54 11.05 6.40 2.77
C ALA A 54 10.28 6.33 4.11
N MET A 55 10.71 5.49 5.05
CA MET A 55 10.13 5.41 6.39
C MET A 55 10.34 6.70 7.17
N ALA A 56 11.55 7.30 7.11
CA ALA A 56 11.86 8.56 7.77
C ALA A 56 10.98 9.70 7.22
N GLU A 57 10.74 9.76 5.92
CA GLU A 57 9.87 10.75 5.28
C GLU A 57 8.41 10.59 5.72
N VAL A 58 7.89 9.37 5.78
CA VAL A 58 6.54 9.09 6.27
C VAL A 58 6.38 9.51 7.72
N ARG A 59 7.34 9.15 8.59
CA ARG A 59 7.34 9.56 10.00
C ARG A 59 7.41 11.07 10.16
N TYR A 60 8.26 11.74 9.39
CA TYR A 60 8.37 13.18 9.41
C TYR A 60 7.06 13.89 9.00
N TYR A 61 6.39 13.37 7.97
CA TYR A 61 5.12 13.91 7.48
C TYR A 61 4.03 13.86 8.56
N TYR A 62 3.96 12.77 9.31
CA TYR A 62 2.93 12.56 10.33
C TYR A 62 3.32 13.04 11.73
N ALA A 63 4.58 13.42 11.97
CA ALA A 63 5.12 13.70 13.30
C ALA A 63 4.30 14.74 14.07
N GLY A 64 3.79 14.35 15.24
CA GLY A 64 3.09 15.23 16.18
C GLY A 64 1.72 15.73 15.71
N CYS A 65 1.18 15.19 14.62
CA CYS A 65 -0.12 15.55 14.10
C CYS A 65 -1.16 14.46 14.38
N GLU A 66 -2.33 14.83 14.83
CA GLU A 66 -3.50 13.97 14.76
C GLU A 66 -4.05 14.00 13.33
N VAL A 67 -4.11 12.85 12.70
CA VAL A 67 -4.60 12.70 11.33
C VAL A 67 -5.62 11.57 11.22
N GLU A 68 -6.37 11.59 10.13
CA GLU A 68 -7.35 10.55 9.85
C GLU A 68 -6.70 9.30 9.27
N PHE A 69 -7.00 8.17 9.89
CA PHE A 69 -6.68 6.82 9.42
C PHE A 69 -7.97 6.03 9.21
N SER A 70 -7.88 4.93 8.49
CA SER A 70 -9.00 4.01 8.27
C SER A 70 -8.52 2.58 8.11
N ALA A 71 -9.45 1.65 7.99
CA ALA A 71 -9.12 0.27 7.69
C ALA A 71 -8.44 0.13 6.32
N PHE A 72 -7.47 -0.76 6.29
CA PHE A 72 -6.76 -1.29 5.13
C PHE A 72 -7.02 -2.79 5.08
N GLN A 73 -7.67 -3.28 4.01
CA GLN A 73 -8.00 -4.71 3.85
C GLN A 73 -6.74 -5.54 3.59
N ALA A 74 -5.75 -4.94 2.92
CA ALA A 74 -4.40 -5.46 2.72
C ALA A 74 -4.26 -6.63 1.73
N ASP A 75 -5.35 -7.16 1.19
CA ASP A 75 -5.37 -8.14 0.10
C ASP A 75 -6.56 -7.90 -0.86
N PHE A 76 -6.85 -6.63 -1.12
CA PHE A 76 -7.93 -6.17 -1.98
C PHE A 76 -7.61 -6.44 -3.45
N THR A 77 -7.95 -7.62 -3.91
CA THR A 77 -7.58 -8.17 -5.22
C THR A 77 -8.80 -8.75 -5.93
N PRO A 78 -8.79 -8.84 -7.28
CA PRO A 78 -9.91 -9.39 -8.03
C PRO A 78 -10.35 -10.79 -7.59
N TRP A 79 -9.42 -11.60 -7.10
CA TRP A 79 -9.70 -12.97 -6.66
C TRP A 79 -10.25 -13.07 -5.23
N ASN A 80 -10.20 -11.97 -4.46
CA ASN A 80 -10.77 -11.87 -3.11
C ASN A 80 -12.07 -11.06 -3.09
N MET A 81 -12.77 -10.98 -4.21
CA MET A 81 -14.04 -10.27 -4.29
C MET A 81 -14.97 -10.86 -5.36
N PHE A 82 -16.26 -10.56 -5.21
CA PHE A 82 -17.26 -10.84 -6.23
C PHE A 82 -18.36 -9.77 -6.21
N GLU A 83 -19.08 -9.64 -7.30
CA GLU A 83 -20.24 -8.78 -7.43
C GLU A 83 -21.51 -9.63 -7.37
N GLU A 84 -22.49 -9.17 -6.59
CA GLU A 84 -23.82 -9.72 -6.56
C GLU A 84 -24.85 -8.60 -6.36
N GLY A 85 -25.84 -8.53 -7.24
CA GLY A 85 -26.92 -7.54 -7.17
C GLY A 85 -26.46 -6.07 -7.31
N GLY A 86 -25.32 -5.81 -7.94
CA GLY A 86 -24.74 -4.48 -8.07
C GLY A 86 -23.92 -4.04 -6.85
N GLU A 87 -23.69 -4.93 -5.90
CA GLU A 87 -22.86 -4.70 -4.72
C GLU A 87 -21.56 -5.50 -4.79
N LEU A 88 -20.47 -4.91 -4.31
CA LEU A 88 -19.17 -5.56 -4.18
C LEU A 88 -19.05 -6.23 -2.81
N PHE A 89 -18.75 -7.52 -2.82
CA PHE A 89 -18.44 -8.31 -1.64
C PHE A 89 -16.95 -8.62 -1.62
N VAL A 90 -16.28 -8.31 -0.50
CA VAL A 90 -14.85 -8.54 -0.28
C VAL A 90 -14.70 -9.51 0.87
N PHE A 91 -13.87 -10.52 0.68
CA PHE A 91 -13.58 -11.54 1.68
C PHE A 91 -12.07 -11.60 1.97
N ASP A 92 -11.66 -12.53 2.82
CA ASP A 92 -10.27 -12.71 3.25
C ASP A 92 -9.66 -11.49 3.94
N TRP A 93 -10.19 -11.20 5.14
CA TRP A 93 -9.81 -10.06 5.98
C TRP A 93 -8.69 -10.38 6.98
N GLU A 94 -8.00 -11.52 6.83
CA GLU A 94 -7.02 -11.98 7.82
C GLU A 94 -5.83 -11.03 8.01
N TYR A 95 -5.51 -10.23 6.98
CA TYR A 95 -4.43 -9.24 7.01
C TYR A 95 -4.88 -7.83 7.30
N ALA A 96 -6.17 -7.61 7.49
CA ALA A 96 -6.72 -6.28 7.68
C ALA A 96 -6.13 -5.56 8.90
N ARG A 97 -6.00 -4.25 8.78
CA ARG A 97 -5.54 -3.32 9.81
C ARG A 97 -6.54 -2.19 9.94
N LEU A 98 -6.64 -1.58 11.11
CA LEU A 98 -7.66 -0.57 11.37
C LEU A 98 -7.18 0.88 11.20
N THR A 99 -5.88 1.11 11.34
CA THR A 99 -5.32 2.48 11.39
C THR A 99 -4.17 2.64 10.39
N TYR A 100 -4.53 2.67 9.11
CA TYR A 100 -3.64 2.94 7.98
C TYR A 100 -4.08 4.20 7.22
N PRO A 101 -3.20 4.84 6.44
CA PRO A 101 -3.63 5.91 5.54
C PRO A 101 -4.80 5.44 4.66
N PRO A 102 -5.81 6.29 4.43
CA PRO A 102 -7.03 5.86 3.77
C PRO A 102 -6.81 5.38 2.32
N ARG A 103 -7.60 4.39 1.90
CA ARG A 103 -7.71 3.94 0.50
C ARG A 103 -6.43 3.33 -0.11
N LEU A 104 -5.48 2.84 0.69
CA LEU A 104 -4.28 2.18 0.17
C LEU A 104 -4.59 0.94 -0.65
N ASP A 105 -5.75 0.31 -0.44
CA ASP A 105 -6.25 -0.84 -1.20
C ASP A 105 -6.43 -0.57 -2.70
N TYR A 106 -6.60 0.70 -3.12
CA TYR A 106 -6.57 1.07 -4.53
C TYR A 106 -5.23 0.70 -5.19
N PHE A 107 -4.12 1.06 -4.54
CA PHE A 107 -2.78 0.72 -5.04
C PHE A 107 -2.56 -0.79 -5.00
N HIS A 108 -3.07 -1.46 -3.96
CA HIS A 108 -2.99 -2.92 -3.86
C HIS A 108 -3.64 -3.58 -5.06
N PHE A 109 -4.90 -3.26 -5.34
CA PHE A 109 -5.62 -3.80 -6.50
C PHE A 109 -4.87 -3.57 -7.82
N ARG A 110 -4.50 -2.32 -8.09
CA ARG A 110 -3.86 -1.93 -9.35
C ARG A 110 -2.51 -2.62 -9.57
N ILE A 111 -1.70 -2.67 -8.53
CA ILE A 111 -0.35 -3.24 -8.62
C ILE A 111 -0.40 -4.77 -8.66
N GLN A 112 -1.23 -5.41 -7.83
CA GLN A 112 -1.36 -6.87 -7.86
C GLN A 112 -1.91 -7.36 -9.21
N THR A 113 -2.92 -6.69 -9.76
CA THR A 113 -3.44 -7.01 -11.10
C THR A 113 -2.36 -6.82 -12.17
N ALA A 114 -1.59 -5.74 -12.11
CA ALA A 114 -0.49 -5.47 -13.06
C ALA A 114 0.60 -6.53 -12.99
N ILE A 115 0.94 -7.02 -11.79
CA ILE A 115 1.97 -8.06 -11.60
C ILE A 115 1.46 -9.43 -12.05
N PHE A 116 0.30 -9.87 -11.53
CA PHE A 116 -0.13 -11.27 -11.65
C PHE A 116 -0.92 -11.57 -12.92
N GLU A 117 -1.65 -10.61 -13.47
CA GLU A 117 -2.43 -10.80 -14.69
C GLU A 117 -1.74 -10.25 -15.94
N GLN A 118 -1.07 -9.09 -15.80
CA GLN A 118 -0.47 -8.40 -16.93
C GLN A 118 1.05 -8.61 -17.03
N HIS A 119 1.68 -9.15 -15.99
CA HIS A 119 3.13 -9.40 -15.90
C HIS A 119 3.99 -8.15 -16.18
N LEU A 120 3.52 -6.98 -15.72
CA LEU A 120 4.20 -5.71 -15.95
C LEU A 120 5.39 -5.51 -15.01
N PRO A 121 6.50 -4.95 -15.49
CA PRO A 121 7.62 -4.57 -14.64
C PRO A 121 7.33 -3.27 -13.86
N ALA A 122 8.11 -3.02 -12.81
CA ALA A 122 7.90 -1.93 -11.85
C ALA A 122 7.88 -0.54 -12.50
N ASP A 123 8.77 -0.28 -13.46
CA ASP A 123 8.87 0.98 -14.18
C ASP A 123 7.61 1.29 -15.02
N VAL A 124 7.04 0.29 -15.67
CA VAL A 124 5.79 0.43 -16.44
C VAL A 124 4.60 0.71 -15.50
N ILE A 125 4.56 0.05 -14.35
CA ILE A 125 3.51 0.30 -13.35
C ILE A 125 3.61 1.72 -12.80
N CYS A 126 4.82 2.18 -12.44
CA CYS A 126 5.05 3.55 -11.98
C CYS A 126 4.67 4.59 -13.04
N ALA A 127 5.08 4.39 -14.31
CA ALA A 127 4.70 5.27 -15.40
C ALA A 127 3.16 5.34 -15.60
N GLY A 128 2.44 4.25 -15.36
CA GLY A 128 0.98 4.22 -15.37
C GLY A 128 0.36 5.10 -14.27
N PHE A 129 0.93 5.09 -13.06
CA PHE A 129 0.49 6.00 -11.99
C PHE A 129 0.83 7.46 -12.30
N GLU A 130 1.98 7.75 -12.89
CA GLU A 130 2.34 9.10 -13.30
C GLU A 130 1.39 9.66 -14.37
N ALA A 131 1.04 8.84 -15.36
CA ALA A 131 0.06 9.23 -16.39
C ALA A 131 -1.32 9.59 -15.79
N ASP A 132 -1.72 8.89 -14.70
CA ASP A 132 -2.95 9.14 -13.95
C ASP A 132 -2.78 10.20 -12.83
N GLY A 133 -1.62 10.80 -12.67
CA GLY A 133 -1.22 11.60 -11.51
C GLY A 133 -2.20 12.73 -11.14
N ASN A 134 -2.69 13.49 -12.12
CA ASN A 134 -3.66 14.57 -11.87
C ASN A 134 -4.97 14.04 -11.26
N ARG A 135 -5.49 12.92 -11.76
CA ARG A 135 -6.69 12.29 -11.23
C ARG A 135 -6.45 11.74 -9.81
N LEU A 136 -5.32 11.12 -9.61
CA LEU A 136 -4.95 10.56 -8.31
C LEU A 136 -4.72 11.64 -7.27
N ASN A 137 -4.09 12.76 -7.62
CA ASN A 137 -3.94 13.90 -6.71
C ASN A 137 -5.30 14.51 -6.31
N GLY A 138 -6.30 14.47 -7.19
CA GLY A 138 -7.67 14.86 -6.83
C GLY A 138 -8.32 13.96 -5.76
N ILE A 139 -7.83 12.72 -5.58
CA ILE A 139 -8.35 11.75 -4.61
C ILE A 139 -7.51 11.74 -3.33
N TYR A 140 -6.18 11.79 -3.46
CA TYR A 140 -5.23 11.57 -2.37
C TYR A 140 -4.55 12.84 -1.86
N GLY A 141 -4.69 13.97 -2.55
CA GLY A 141 -3.88 15.18 -2.33
C GLY A 141 -2.47 15.02 -2.91
N ASP A 142 -1.70 14.08 -2.38
CA ASP A 142 -0.41 13.65 -2.91
C ASP A 142 -0.43 12.11 -3.11
N TYR A 143 -0.67 11.69 -4.35
CA TYR A 143 -0.72 10.25 -4.66
C TYR A 143 0.65 9.58 -4.52
N ARG A 144 1.76 10.29 -4.75
CA ARG A 144 3.11 9.74 -4.65
C ARG A 144 3.45 9.39 -3.22
N PHE A 145 3.09 10.30 -2.29
CA PHE A 145 3.20 10.03 -0.86
C PHE A 145 2.30 8.84 -0.45
N SER A 146 1.06 8.80 -0.91
CA SER A 146 0.15 7.68 -0.62
C SER A 146 0.63 6.35 -1.21
N LEU A 147 1.21 6.36 -2.42
CA LEU A 147 1.84 5.18 -3.02
C LEU A 147 3.08 4.76 -2.22
N LYS A 148 3.89 5.70 -1.73
CA LYS A 148 5.02 5.41 -0.82
C LYS A 148 4.53 4.73 0.46
N CYS A 149 3.50 5.24 1.10
CA CYS A 149 2.86 4.60 2.26
C CYS A 149 2.39 3.17 1.94
N TYR A 150 1.75 2.96 0.78
CA TYR A 150 1.33 1.63 0.35
C TYR A 150 2.52 0.68 0.16
N LEU A 151 3.59 1.12 -0.50
CA LEU A 151 4.78 0.28 -0.73
C LEU A 151 5.42 -0.15 0.59
N LEU A 152 5.52 0.74 1.57
CA LEU A 152 5.99 0.41 2.92
C LEU A 152 5.01 -0.56 3.63
N ALA A 153 3.70 -0.34 3.50
CA ALA A 153 2.68 -1.21 4.08
C ALA A 153 2.78 -2.64 3.54
N VAL A 154 2.86 -2.81 2.22
CA VAL A 154 2.96 -4.15 1.61
C VAL A 154 4.28 -4.84 1.95
N MET A 155 5.41 -4.11 1.99
CA MET A 155 6.69 -4.67 2.44
C MET A 155 6.60 -5.14 3.89
N SER A 156 6.00 -4.35 4.77
CA SER A 156 5.77 -4.73 6.17
C SER A 156 4.95 -6.02 6.29
N LEU A 157 3.88 -6.16 5.50
CA LEU A 157 3.05 -7.36 5.48
C LEU A 157 3.87 -8.61 5.10
N TYR A 158 4.68 -8.55 4.05
CA TYR A 158 5.50 -9.68 3.63
C TYR A 158 6.57 -10.05 4.67
N VAL A 159 7.26 -9.04 5.21
CA VAL A 159 8.30 -9.24 6.23
C VAL A 159 7.71 -9.80 7.52
N ASN A 160 6.55 -9.31 7.94
CA ASN A 160 5.94 -9.69 9.21
C ASN A 160 5.33 -11.11 9.22
N ARG A 161 5.13 -11.71 8.06
CA ARG A 161 4.73 -13.13 7.91
C ARG A 161 5.89 -14.10 8.13
N GLU A 162 7.12 -13.65 8.03
CA GLU A 162 8.31 -14.47 8.19
C GLU A 162 8.78 -14.50 9.66
N SER A 163 8.80 -15.67 10.27
CA SER A 163 9.20 -15.84 11.68
C SER A 163 10.72 -15.88 11.91
N GLY A 164 11.52 -15.96 10.84
CA GLY A 164 12.98 -16.06 10.88
C GLY A 164 13.66 -15.20 9.82
N THR A 165 14.69 -15.75 9.19
CA THR A 165 15.33 -15.11 8.02
C THR A 165 14.34 -15.04 6.87
N ILE A 166 14.32 -13.90 6.16
CA ILE A 166 13.46 -13.71 5.01
C ILE A 166 13.76 -14.75 3.92
N SER A 167 12.72 -15.43 3.44
CA SER A 167 12.83 -16.43 2.38
C SER A 167 13.27 -15.77 1.07
N ARG A 168 13.86 -16.59 0.17
CA ARG A 168 14.28 -16.09 -1.15
C ARG A 168 13.09 -15.55 -1.98
N ASP A 169 11.92 -16.17 -1.85
CA ASP A 169 10.72 -15.72 -2.56
C ASP A 169 10.27 -14.36 -2.05
N THR A 170 10.17 -14.20 -0.75
CA THR A 170 9.86 -12.91 -0.11
C THR A 170 10.90 -11.85 -0.47
N TYR A 171 12.20 -12.19 -0.46
CA TYR A 171 13.25 -11.26 -0.87
C TYR A 171 13.07 -10.76 -2.31
N ASN A 172 12.73 -11.66 -3.25
CA ASN A 172 12.48 -11.27 -4.65
C ASN A 172 11.25 -10.35 -4.78
N ARG A 173 10.20 -10.59 -4.01
CA ARG A 173 9.02 -9.72 -3.96
C ARG A 173 9.38 -8.34 -3.38
N LEU A 174 10.15 -8.31 -2.31
CA LEU A 174 10.64 -7.07 -1.71
C LEU A 174 11.51 -6.27 -2.70
N ALA A 175 12.36 -6.92 -3.47
CA ALA A 175 13.17 -6.27 -4.51
C ALA A 175 12.31 -5.56 -5.58
N PHE A 176 11.15 -6.12 -5.90
CA PHE A 176 10.18 -5.47 -6.80
C PHE A 176 9.61 -4.17 -6.19
N TRP A 177 9.18 -4.21 -4.92
CA TRP A 177 8.65 -3.03 -4.24
C TRP A 177 9.71 -1.94 -4.03
N VAL A 178 10.95 -2.34 -3.71
CA VAL A 178 12.09 -1.43 -3.63
C VAL A 178 12.34 -0.73 -4.96
N LYS A 179 12.28 -1.46 -6.07
CA LYS A 179 12.43 -0.85 -7.40
C LYS A 179 11.33 0.17 -7.71
N MET A 180 10.10 -0.04 -7.24
CA MET A 180 9.05 0.97 -7.35
C MET A 180 9.34 2.21 -6.49
N LEU A 181 9.86 2.05 -5.26
CA LEU A 181 10.32 3.18 -4.43
C LEU A 181 11.43 3.98 -5.11
N GLU A 182 12.41 3.30 -5.71
CA GLU A 182 13.48 3.96 -6.47
C GLU A 182 12.96 4.82 -7.62
N GLN A 183 11.93 4.35 -8.32
CA GLN A 183 11.30 5.12 -9.40
C GLN A 183 10.59 6.37 -8.84
N LEU A 184 9.89 6.27 -7.71
CA LEU A 184 9.25 7.41 -7.08
C LEU A 184 10.26 8.50 -6.68
N GLU A 185 11.40 8.11 -6.11
CA GLU A 185 12.43 9.04 -5.68
C GLU A 185 13.14 9.73 -6.86
N ASN A 186 13.37 9.01 -7.96
CA ASN A 186 14.07 9.55 -9.13
C ASN A 186 13.20 10.51 -9.97
N SER A 187 11.88 10.46 -9.85
CA SER A 187 10.99 11.36 -10.58
C SER A 187 10.80 12.72 -9.87
N ASP A 188 11.38 12.92 -8.69
CA ASP A 188 11.38 14.20 -7.95
C ASP A 188 12.58 15.10 -8.30
N LEU A 189 13.46 14.69 -9.24
CA LEU A 189 14.62 15.42 -9.75
C LEU A 189 14.34 16.04 -11.13
#